data_6a76de6f1b9fe2fbfb31ceaa40bf8e70
#
_entry.id   6a76de6f1b9fe2fbfb31ceaa40bf8e70
#
_cell.length_a   1.000
_cell.length_b   1.000
_cell.length_c   1.000
_cell.angle_alpha   90.00
_cell.angle_beta   90.00
_cell.angle_gamma   90.00
#
_symmetry.space_group_name_H-M   'P 1'
#
loop_
_entity.id
_entity.type
_entity.pdbx_description
1 polymer ?
#
loop_
_entity_poly.entity_id
_entity_poly.type
_entity_poly.pdbx_seq_one_letter_code
_entity_poly.pdbx_strand_id
1 'polypeptide(L)'
;EVRCELPRGKCLQSGKVYRVRPPWEGLSKHFTQSFEAMALLLMREMSVSAAGRMMKEHDTRMWRILKAHVEVAYRQTDWSEVISVGCDELSARKGHRYVSVFCDLIGKRVMFATKGKDKSVWKAFAEALEAHNGHPRAIKEISMDMSPAYISGAKANIGSQAEIVFDKYHVIAHVNQAVDAVRRAEMRFGQREAREALKETRWIWLKNQENLTEKQRTKYQKIDQQNLLTAKAYQMRLTLQDIYDIPYRNVAKRKLLAWCRWVKRVAKKHVSLLFTRMLQCARMIESHLSGILAHWERKT
;
A
#
# COMPACT_ATOMS: atom_id res chain seq x y z
N GLU A 1 -16.77 -0.14 37.99
CA GLU A 1 -15.70 -0.86 38.70
C GLU A 1 -16.30 -2.08 39.41
N VAL A 2 -15.70 -3.27 39.23
CA VAL A 2 -16.12 -4.50 39.93
C VAL A 2 -15.06 -4.80 40.99
N ARG A 3 -15.47 -4.86 42.25
CA ARG A 3 -14.61 -5.28 43.37
C ARG A 3 -15.09 -6.62 43.88
N CYS A 4 -14.21 -7.61 43.90
CA CYS A 4 -14.51 -8.95 44.43
C CYS A 4 -13.25 -9.59 44.99
N GLU A 5 -13.45 -10.41 46.03
CA GLU A 5 -12.40 -11.29 46.51
C GLU A 5 -12.31 -12.51 45.58
N LEU A 6 -11.10 -12.80 45.10
CA LEU A 6 -10.86 -13.95 44.23
C LEU A 6 -10.23 -15.09 45.03
N PRO A 7 -10.91 -16.24 45.16
CA PRO A 7 -10.35 -17.37 45.87
C PRO A 7 -9.11 -17.91 45.18
N ARG A 8 -8.18 -18.44 45.93
CA ARG A 8 -6.99 -19.13 45.43
C ARG A 8 -7.12 -20.61 45.73
N GLY A 9 -6.96 -21.42 44.70
CA GLY A 9 -6.89 -22.86 44.80
C GLY A 9 -5.45 -23.34 44.79
N LYS A 10 -5.10 -24.32 45.61
CA LYS A 10 -3.80 -25.03 45.57
C LYS A 10 -3.97 -26.38 44.86
N CYS A 11 -3.21 -26.61 43.81
CA CYS A 11 -3.19 -27.92 43.16
C CYS A 11 -2.55 -28.94 44.09
N LEU A 12 -3.26 -30.01 44.41
CA LEU A 12 -2.78 -31.05 45.31
C LEU A 12 -1.59 -31.86 44.75
N GLN A 13 -1.54 -31.99 43.42
CA GLN A 13 -0.46 -32.75 42.75
C GLN A 13 0.82 -31.93 42.57
N SER A 14 0.72 -30.66 42.15
CA SER A 14 1.87 -29.83 41.83
C SER A 14 2.26 -28.84 42.94
N GLY A 15 1.42 -28.67 43.95
CA GLY A 15 1.59 -27.69 45.02
C GLY A 15 1.43 -26.23 44.58
N LYS A 16 1.21 -25.98 43.30
CA LYS A 16 1.08 -24.60 42.75
C LYS A 16 -0.23 -23.96 43.15
N VAL A 17 -0.17 -22.68 43.48
CA VAL A 17 -1.34 -21.88 43.81
C VAL A 17 -1.85 -21.19 42.56
N TYR A 18 -3.12 -21.35 42.26
CA TYR A 18 -3.82 -20.71 41.15
C TYR A 18 -4.91 -19.78 41.68
N ARG A 19 -5.05 -18.64 41.01
CA ARG A 19 -6.21 -17.77 41.20
C ARG A 19 -7.40 -18.33 40.41
N VAL A 20 -8.55 -18.43 41.04
CA VAL A 20 -9.78 -18.79 40.32
C VAL A 20 -10.14 -17.65 39.38
N ARG A 21 -10.38 -18.00 38.12
CA ARG A 21 -10.78 -17.05 37.10
C ARG A 21 -12.28 -16.80 37.19
N PRO A 22 -12.71 -15.54 37.43
CA PRO A 22 -14.13 -15.25 37.49
C PRO A 22 -14.75 -15.31 36.07
N PRO A 23 -16.05 -15.67 35.95
CA PRO A 23 -16.69 -15.87 34.64
C PRO A 23 -16.79 -14.60 33.78
N TRP A 24 -16.71 -13.44 34.40
CA TRP A 24 -16.73 -12.15 33.70
C TRP A 24 -15.35 -11.60 33.31
N GLU A 25 -14.26 -12.28 33.65
CA GLU A 25 -12.92 -11.82 33.30
C GLU A 25 -12.67 -11.89 31.79
N GLY A 26 -12.16 -10.78 31.22
CA GLY A 26 -11.79 -10.69 29.81
C GLY A 26 -10.53 -11.47 29.45
N LEU A 27 -10.12 -11.41 28.20
CA LEU A 27 -8.89 -12.06 27.70
C LEU A 27 -7.63 -11.39 28.26
N SER A 28 -7.64 -10.06 28.35
CA SER A 28 -6.56 -9.32 29.00
C SER A 28 -6.87 -9.16 30.49
N LYS A 29 -6.07 -9.79 31.33
CA LYS A 29 -6.21 -9.75 32.80
C LYS A 29 -6.52 -8.32 33.29
N HIS A 30 -7.39 -8.22 34.32
CA HIS A 30 -7.82 -6.98 34.99
C HIS A 30 -9.00 -6.24 34.35
N PHE A 31 -9.58 -6.72 33.27
CA PHE A 31 -10.78 -6.16 32.66
C PHE A 31 -11.90 -7.19 32.59
N THR A 32 -13.13 -6.71 32.62
CA THR A 32 -14.30 -7.54 32.34
C THR A 32 -14.49 -7.73 30.85
N GLN A 33 -15.15 -8.80 30.45
CA GLN A 33 -15.52 -9.04 29.02
C GLN A 33 -16.30 -7.86 28.45
N SER A 34 -17.25 -7.29 29.20
CA SER A 34 -18.05 -6.13 28.76
C SER A 34 -17.19 -4.88 28.55
N PHE A 35 -16.19 -4.65 29.42
CA PHE A 35 -15.25 -3.55 29.24
C PHE A 35 -14.41 -3.73 27.98
N GLU A 36 -13.87 -4.94 27.76
CA GLU A 36 -13.08 -5.22 26.56
C GLU A 36 -13.91 -5.11 25.29
N ALA A 37 -15.17 -5.57 25.30
CA ALA A 37 -16.08 -5.43 24.16
C ALA A 37 -16.32 -3.96 23.80
N MET A 38 -16.60 -3.11 24.81
CA MET A 38 -16.77 -1.67 24.60
C MET A 38 -15.47 -1.02 24.09
N ALA A 39 -14.32 -1.39 24.66
CA ALA A 39 -13.01 -0.91 24.21
C ALA A 39 -12.75 -1.24 22.74
N LEU A 40 -13.04 -2.49 22.31
CA LEU A 40 -12.88 -2.92 20.93
C LEU A 40 -13.82 -2.17 19.97
N LEU A 41 -15.08 -1.95 20.36
CA LEU A 41 -16.02 -1.15 19.56
C LEU A 41 -15.51 0.28 19.34
N LEU A 42 -15.02 0.93 20.39
CA LEU A 42 -14.46 2.28 20.28
C LEU A 42 -13.19 2.29 19.42
N MET A 43 -12.28 1.32 19.62
CA MET A 43 -11.02 1.23 18.85
C MET A 43 -11.24 0.89 17.37
N ARG A 44 -12.42 0.40 16.99
CA ARG A 44 -12.78 0.21 15.58
C ARG A 44 -13.08 1.55 14.89
N GLU A 45 -13.64 2.51 15.60
CA GLU A 45 -14.10 3.78 15.04
C GLU A 45 -13.11 4.93 15.27
N MET A 46 -12.21 4.80 16.26
CA MET A 46 -11.25 5.85 16.59
C MET A 46 -9.89 5.31 16.99
N SER A 47 -8.89 6.20 17.13
CA SER A 47 -7.55 5.81 17.56
C SER A 47 -7.56 5.22 18.98
N VAL A 48 -6.63 4.28 19.25
CA VAL A 48 -6.47 3.66 20.58
C VAL A 48 -6.33 4.71 21.68
N SER A 49 -5.57 5.78 21.43
CA SER A 49 -5.41 6.88 22.39
C SER A 49 -6.73 7.65 22.65
N ALA A 50 -7.56 7.83 21.63
CA ALA A 50 -8.88 8.47 21.80
C ALA A 50 -9.83 7.58 22.60
N ALA A 51 -9.88 6.28 22.25
CA ALA A 51 -10.66 5.29 22.99
C ALA A 51 -10.21 5.21 24.47
N GLY A 52 -8.89 5.23 24.71
CA GLY A 52 -8.34 5.24 26.07
C GLY A 52 -8.81 6.45 26.89
N ARG A 53 -8.80 7.65 26.32
CA ARG A 53 -9.34 8.86 27.01
C ARG A 53 -10.81 8.72 27.34
N MET A 54 -11.63 8.19 26.43
CA MET A 54 -13.06 7.97 26.67
C MET A 54 -13.32 6.94 27.78
N MET A 55 -12.54 5.86 27.78
CA MET A 55 -12.64 4.78 28.77
C MET A 55 -11.92 5.11 30.09
N LYS A 56 -11.25 6.27 30.19
CA LYS A 56 -10.39 6.68 31.32
C LYS A 56 -9.28 5.66 31.62
N GLU A 57 -8.72 5.08 30.56
CA GLU A 57 -7.65 4.10 30.64
C GLU A 57 -6.43 4.55 29.84
N HIS A 58 -5.25 4.11 30.28
CA HIS A 58 -4.02 4.38 29.57
C HIS A 58 -3.97 3.60 28.25
N ASP A 59 -3.47 4.20 27.19
CA ASP A 59 -3.40 3.61 25.83
C ASP A 59 -2.64 2.29 25.79
N THR A 60 -1.59 2.10 26.63
CA THR A 60 -0.86 0.81 26.70
C THR A 60 -1.75 -0.33 27.21
N ARG A 61 -2.73 -0.05 28.07
CA ARG A 61 -3.70 -1.06 28.53
C ARG A 61 -4.71 -1.38 27.43
N MET A 62 -5.16 -0.36 26.71
CA MET A 62 -6.03 -0.51 25.53
C MET A 62 -5.33 -1.34 24.43
N TRP A 63 -4.05 -1.07 24.14
CA TRP A 63 -3.25 -1.89 23.21
C TRP A 63 -3.14 -3.34 23.65
N ARG A 64 -3.05 -3.60 24.95
CA ARG A 64 -3.00 -4.98 25.48
C ARG A 64 -4.31 -5.72 25.24
N ILE A 65 -5.46 -5.05 25.44
CA ILE A 65 -6.77 -5.61 25.12
C ILE A 65 -6.84 -5.96 23.63
N LEU A 66 -6.56 -4.98 22.77
CA LEU A 66 -6.60 -5.18 21.32
C LEU A 66 -5.71 -6.34 20.88
N LYS A 67 -4.46 -6.38 21.36
CA LYS A 67 -3.51 -7.44 21.03
C LYS A 67 -4.01 -8.82 21.42
N ALA A 68 -4.56 -8.98 22.64
CA ALA A 68 -5.07 -10.25 23.11
C ALA A 68 -6.19 -10.79 22.22
N HIS A 69 -7.15 -9.92 21.84
CA HIS A 69 -8.26 -10.30 20.96
C HIS A 69 -7.82 -10.58 19.52
N VAL A 70 -6.91 -9.75 18.99
CA VAL A 70 -6.35 -9.97 17.65
C VAL A 70 -5.58 -11.29 17.57
N GLU A 71 -4.80 -11.64 18.59
CA GLU A 71 -4.07 -12.92 18.63
C GLU A 71 -5.01 -14.14 18.63
N VAL A 72 -6.12 -14.07 19.37
CA VAL A 72 -7.12 -15.15 19.38
C VAL A 72 -7.81 -15.24 18.01
N ALA A 73 -8.29 -14.13 17.49
CA ALA A 73 -8.94 -14.08 16.18
C ALA A 73 -8.01 -14.57 15.07
N TYR A 74 -6.75 -14.14 15.07
CA TYR A 74 -5.74 -14.55 14.10
C TYR A 74 -5.53 -16.07 14.10
N ARG A 75 -5.39 -16.69 15.28
CA ARG A 75 -5.20 -18.14 15.38
C ARG A 75 -6.39 -18.97 14.91
N GLN A 76 -7.59 -18.39 14.95
CA GLN A 76 -8.84 -19.06 14.54
C GLN A 76 -9.22 -18.78 13.10
N THR A 77 -8.48 -17.87 12.42
CA THR A 77 -8.79 -17.51 11.03
C THR A 77 -8.43 -18.66 10.10
N ASP A 78 -9.36 -19.04 9.25
CA ASP A 78 -9.14 -19.98 8.15
C ASP A 78 -8.86 -19.24 6.84
N TRP A 79 -7.85 -19.68 6.10
CA TRP A 79 -7.44 -19.12 4.82
C TRP A 79 -7.53 -20.14 3.67
N SER A 80 -8.24 -21.24 3.85
CA SER A 80 -8.41 -22.30 2.83
C SER A 80 -8.99 -21.79 1.51
N GLU A 81 -9.89 -20.80 1.59
CA GLU A 81 -10.59 -20.20 0.43
C GLU A 81 -9.84 -19.00 -0.20
N VAL A 82 -8.65 -18.66 0.29
CA VAL A 82 -7.91 -17.49 -0.23
C VAL A 82 -7.27 -17.81 -1.57
N ILE A 83 -7.68 -17.08 -2.60
CA ILE A 83 -7.19 -17.23 -3.97
C ILE A 83 -6.65 -15.94 -4.58
N SER A 84 -6.87 -14.78 -3.96
CA SER A 84 -6.40 -13.48 -4.44
C SER A 84 -5.79 -12.68 -3.29
N VAL A 85 -4.51 -12.33 -3.43
CA VAL A 85 -3.70 -11.71 -2.37
C VAL A 85 -3.15 -10.37 -2.83
N GLY A 86 -3.30 -9.35 -1.99
CA GLY A 86 -2.59 -8.07 -2.13
C GLY A 86 -1.36 -8.05 -1.22
N CYS A 87 -0.25 -7.49 -1.71
CA CYS A 87 0.94 -7.22 -0.91
C CYS A 87 1.41 -5.78 -1.12
N ASP A 88 1.58 -5.05 -0.02
CA ASP A 88 2.09 -3.68 -0.04
C ASP A 88 3.07 -3.44 1.11
N GLU A 89 3.90 -2.39 0.99
CA GLU A 89 4.85 -2.00 2.03
C GLU A 89 4.45 -0.71 2.73
N LEU A 90 4.56 -0.73 4.05
CA LEU A 90 4.34 0.43 4.89
C LEU A 90 5.64 0.85 5.57
N SER A 91 5.94 2.14 5.58
CA SER A 91 7.05 2.68 6.37
C SER A 91 6.64 2.77 7.84
N ALA A 92 7.16 1.90 8.68
CA ALA A 92 6.83 1.87 10.10
C ALA A 92 7.47 3.00 10.90
N ARG A 93 8.67 3.48 10.50
CA ARG A 93 9.41 4.59 11.14
C ARG A 93 10.39 5.23 10.17
N LYS A 94 10.84 6.46 10.44
CA LYS A 94 12.00 7.06 9.77
C LYS A 94 13.21 6.11 9.87
N GLY A 95 14.00 5.96 8.79
CA GLY A 95 15.20 5.12 8.76
C GLY A 95 14.98 3.73 8.17
N HIS A 96 14.18 3.61 7.09
CA HIS A 96 14.05 2.39 6.27
C HIS A 96 13.53 1.15 7.03
N ARG A 97 12.70 1.35 8.04
CA ARG A 97 11.99 0.25 8.72
C ARG A 97 10.65 0.03 8.04
N TYR A 98 10.59 -1.00 7.23
CA TYR A 98 9.39 -1.38 6.47
C TYR A 98 8.68 -2.55 7.11
N VAL A 99 7.37 -2.60 6.88
CA VAL A 99 6.49 -3.73 7.18
C VAL A 99 5.76 -4.07 5.89
N SER A 100 5.86 -5.31 5.45
CA SER A 100 5.04 -5.84 4.37
C SER A 100 3.73 -6.35 4.93
N VAL A 101 2.62 -5.97 4.30
CA VAL A 101 1.26 -6.34 4.68
C VAL A 101 0.64 -7.15 3.57
N PHE A 102 0.04 -8.28 3.94
CA PHE A 102 -0.67 -9.17 3.02
C PHE A 102 -2.16 -9.15 3.32
N CYS A 103 -2.97 -8.97 2.28
CA CYS A 103 -4.41 -8.85 2.36
C CYS A 103 -5.09 -9.89 1.48
N ASP A 104 -6.18 -10.46 1.95
CA ASP A 104 -7.17 -11.15 1.13
C ASP A 104 -8.01 -10.09 0.40
N LEU A 105 -7.88 -10.03 -0.93
CA LEU A 105 -8.54 -9.00 -1.73
C LEU A 105 -10.04 -9.27 -1.91
N ILE A 106 -10.46 -10.53 -1.87
CA ILE A 106 -11.87 -10.94 -1.96
C ILE A 106 -12.54 -10.76 -0.61
N GLY A 107 -11.92 -11.30 0.46
CA GLY A 107 -12.41 -11.18 1.83
C GLY A 107 -12.23 -9.79 2.44
N LYS A 108 -11.54 -8.86 1.76
CA LYS A 108 -11.28 -7.46 2.19
C LYS A 108 -10.73 -7.37 3.61
N ARG A 109 -9.77 -8.22 3.94
CA ARG A 109 -9.16 -8.31 5.27
C ARG A 109 -7.65 -8.36 5.21
N VAL A 110 -6.98 -7.79 6.20
CA VAL A 110 -5.55 -8.00 6.43
C VAL A 110 -5.37 -9.41 6.98
N MET A 111 -4.47 -10.17 6.37
CA MET A 111 -4.16 -11.54 6.77
C MET A 111 -2.89 -11.60 7.60
N PHE A 112 -1.80 -11.02 7.08
CA PHE A 112 -0.47 -11.17 7.63
C PHE A 112 0.33 -9.89 7.52
N ALA A 113 1.20 -9.63 8.47
CA ALA A 113 2.15 -8.54 8.42
C ALA A 113 3.49 -8.98 8.96
N THR A 114 4.56 -8.64 8.27
CA THR A 114 5.92 -8.99 8.68
C THR A 114 6.91 -7.84 8.44
N LYS A 115 8.00 -7.83 9.22
CA LYS A 115 9.06 -6.83 9.03
C LYS A 115 9.88 -7.13 7.78
N GLY A 116 10.25 -6.09 7.06
CA GLY A 116 11.07 -6.20 5.85
C GLY A 116 10.33 -5.80 4.60
N LYS A 117 11.06 -5.80 3.47
CA LYS A 117 10.56 -5.51 2.13
C LYS A 117 11.35 -6.26 1.05
N ASP A 118 11.94 -7.36 1.41
CA ASP A 118 12.71 -8.21 0.53
C ASP A 118 11.97 -9.50 0.20
N LYS A 119 12.60 -10.39 -0.56
CA LYS A 119 12.00 -11.66 -0.98
C LYS A 119 11.62 -12.59 0.18
N SER A 120 12.22 -12.42 1.38
CA SER A 120 11.98 -13.30 2.53
C SER A 120 10.58 -13.15 3.12
N VAL A 121 9.94 -11.98 2.93
CA VAL A 121 8.58 -11.73 3.42
C VAL A 121 7.55 -12.67 2.78
N TRP A 122 7.81 -13.11 1.55
CA TRP A 122 6.96 -14.07 0.84
C TRP A 122 7.08 -15.49 1.39
N LYS A 123 8.29 -15.88 1.86
CA LYS A 123 8.48 -17.15 2.55
C LYS A 123 7.69 -17.16 3.86
N ALA A 124 7.83 -16.11 4.67
CA ALA A 124 7.08 -15.99 5.92
C ALA A 124 5.56 -15.96 5.70
N PHE A 125 5.09 -15.32 4.62
CA PHE A 125 3.67 -15.34 4.25
C PHE A 125 3.20 -16.74 3.84
N ALA A 126 3.97 -17.47 3.02
CA ALA A 126 3.62 -18.82 2.60
C ALA A 126 3.51 -19.78 3.80
N GLU A 127 4.45 -19.71 4.75
CA GLU A 127 4.42 -20.47 6.01
C GLU A 127 3.17 -20.12 6.85
N ALA A 128 2.83 -18.82 6.96
CA ALA A 128 1.63 -18.38 7.67
C ALA A 128 0.35 -18.84 6.96
N LEU A 129 0.32 -18.81 5.62
CA LEU A 129 -0.81 -19.27 4.81
C LEU A 129 -1.10 -20.75 5.07
N GLU A 130 -0.07 -21.61 5.07
CA GLU A 130 -0.19 -23.03 5.35
C GLU A 130 -0.59 -23.31 6.81
N ALA A 131 -0.08 -22.53 7.76
CA ALA A 131 -0.46 -22.65 9.18
C ALA A 131 -1.94 -22.33 9.44
N HIS A 132 -2.62 -21.67 8.49
CA HIS A 132 -4.05 -21.30 8.54
C HIS A 132 -4.88 -22.03 7.47
N ASN A 133 -4.49 -23.25 7.11
CA ASN A 133 -5.16 -24.12 6.14
C ASN A 133 -5.17 -23.62 4.69
N GLY A 134 -4.51 -22.51 4.38
CA GLY A 134 -4.36 -22.02 3.01
C GLY A 134 -3.25 -22.79 2.26
N HIS A 135 -3.24 -22.66 0.95
CA HIS A 135 -2.23 -23.34 0.15
C HIS A 135 -1.62 -22.39 -0.90
N PRO A 136 -0.28 -22.22 -0.96
CA PRO A 136 0.37 -21.33 -1.95
C PRO A 136 -0.09 -21.58 -3.39
N ARG A 137 -0.27 -22.84 -3.80
CA ARG A 137 -0.74 -23.19 -5.14
C ARG A 137 -2.22 -22.86 -5.42
N ALA A 138 -3.02 -22.60 -4.38
CA ALA A 138 -4.40 -22.15 -4.53
C ALA A 138 -4.50 -20.66 -4.94
N ILE A 139 -3.44 -19.89 -4.68
CA ILE A 139 -3.38 -18.47 -5.04
C ILE A 139 -3.31 -18.36 -6.56
N LYS A 140 -4.33 -17.73 -7.14
CA LYS A 140 -4.47 -17.47 -8.57
C LYS A 140 -3.94 -16.10 -8.97
N GLU A 141 -3.96 -15.16 -8.02
CA GLU A 141 -3.70 -13.77 -8.30
C GLU A 141 -2.96 -13.08 -7.13
N ILE A 142 -1.98 -12.26 -7.50
CA ILE A 142 -1.19 -11.45 -6.57
C ILE A 142 -1.15 -10.01 -7.06
N SER A 143 -1.75 -9.09 -6.28
CA SER A 143 -1.62 -7.65 -6.52
C SER A 143 -0.46 -7.08 -5.70
N MET A 144 0.51 -6.45 -6.35
CA MET A 144 1.68 -5.86 -5.69
C MET A 144 2.27 -4.70 -6.50
N ASP A 145 3.31 -4.07 -5.93
CA ASP A 145 4.14 -3.15 -6.68
C ASP A 145 5.08 -3.88 -7.66
N MET A 146 5.79 -3.13 -8.50
CA MET A 146 6.74 -3.67 -9.48
C MET A 146 8.14 -3.92 -8.89
N SER A 147 8.27 -4.12 -7.58
CA SER A 147 9.55 -4.43 -6.93
C SER A 147 10.11 -5.76 -7.42
N PRO A 148 11.36 -5.80 -7.98
CA PRO A 148 11.97 -7.06 -8.40
C PRO A 148 12.10 -8.08 -7.26
N ALA A 149 12.32 -7.61 -6.03
CA ALA A 149 12.40 -8.46 -4.85
C ALA A 149 11.06 -9.14 -4.54
N TYR A 150 9.95 -8.38 -4.64
CA TYR A 150 8.60 -8.92 -4.45
C TYR A 150 8.22 -9.90 -5.55
N ILE A 151 8.46 -9.55 -6.82
CA ILE A 151 8.17 -10.43 -7.96
C ILE A 151 8.94 -11.75 -7.83
N SER A 152 10.23 -11.68 -7.51
CA SER A 152 11.05 -12.89 -7.33
C SER A 152 10.61 -13.71 -6.11
N GLY A 153 10.28 -13.06 -4.99
CA GLY A 153 9.80 -13.71 -3.78
C GLY A 153 8.45 -14.41 -3.97
N ALA A 154 7.49 -13.75 -4.63
CA ALA A 154 6.18 -14.31 -4.96
C ALA A 154 6.32 -15.56 -5.85
N LYS A 155 7.09 -15.46 -6.94
CA LYS A 155 7.33 -16.60 -7.84
C LYS A 155 7.99 -17.79 -7.15
N ALA A 156 8.93 -17.53 -6.23
CA ALA A 156 9.65 -18.58 -5.52
C ALA A 156 8.82 -19.30 -4.46
N ASN A 157 7.90 -18.60 -3.77
CA ASN A 157 7.20 -19.13 -2.60
C ASN A 157 5.71 -19.40 -2.84
N ILE A 158 5.07 -18.67 -3.75
CA ILE A 158 3.66 -18.93 -4.14
C ILE A 158 3.62 -19.77 -5.42
N GLY A 159 4.47 -19.45 -6.40
CA GLY A 159 4.59 -20.16 -7.63
C GLY A 159 4.27 -19.32 -8.86
N SER A 160 4.60 -19.86 -10.04
CA SER A 160 4.43 -19.17 -11.33
C SER A 160 3.00 -19.27 -11.89
N GLN A 161 2.11 -20.04 -11.25
CA GLN A 161 0.70 -20.17 -11.65
C GLN A 161 -0.12 -18.93 -11.25
N ALA A 162 0.33 -18.18 -10.23
CA ALA A 162 -0.34 -16.98 -9.80
C ALA A 162 -0.07 -15.82 -10.78
N GLU A 163 -1.12 -15.19 -11.28
CA GLU A 163 -1.01 -13.99 -12.10
C GLU A 163 -0.58 -12.80 -11.24
N ILE A 164 0.51 -12.13 -11.62
CA ILE A 164 0.96 -10.92 -10.96
C ILE A 164 0.28 -9.71 -11.62
N VAL A 165 -0.45 -8.97 -10.82
CA VAL A 165 -1.14 -7.75 -11.23
C VAL A 165 -0.49 -6.55 -10.56
N PHE A 166 -0.14 -5.55 -11.37
CA PHE A 166 0.45 -4.33 -10.84
C PHE A 166 -0.61 -3.25 -10.62
N ASP A 167 -0.61 -2.71 -9.40
CA ASP A 167 -1.56 -1.68 -9.01
C ASP A 167 -1.35 -0.39 -9.82
N LYS A 168 -2.46 0.15 -10.36
CA LYS A 168 -2.56 1.46 -11.02
C LYS A 168 -1.86 2.57 -10.22
N TYR A 169 -2.06 2.56 -8.89
CA TYR A 169 -1.50 3.58 -8.00
C TYR A 169 0.03 3.64 -8.11
N HIS A 170 0.70 2.50 -8.05
CA HIS A 170 2.17 2.44 -8.12
C HIS A 170 2.70 2.88 -9.49
N VAL A 171 2.03 2.49 -10.58
CA VAL A 171 2.42 2.95 -11.93
C VAL A 171 2.32 4.47 -12.04
N ILE A 172 1.21 5.06 -11.60
CA ILE A 172 1.01 6.52 -11.62
C ILE A 172 1.97 7.23 -10.66
N ALA A 173 2.27 6.64 -9.48
CA ALA A 173 3.24 7.19 -8.53
C ALA A 173 4.65 7.30 -9.13
N HIS A 174 5.11 6.28 -9.88
CA HIS A 174 6.38 6.35 -10.60
C HIS A 174 6.41 7.48 -11.64
N VAL A 175 5.33 7.67 -12.39
CA VAL A 175 5.24 8.75 -13.37
C VAL A 175 5.15 10.12 -12.69
N ASN A 176 4.45 10.26 -11.55
CA ASN A 176 4.46 11.48 -10.75
C ASN A 176 5.88 11.85 -10.28
N GLN A 177 6.64 10.87 -9.79
CA GLN A 177 8.05 11.07 -9.42
C GLN A 177 8.90 11.50 -10.63
N ALA A 178 8.63 10.93 -11.80
CA ALA A 178 9.32 11.29 -13.04
C ALA A 178 8.99 12.73 -13.48
N VAL A 179 7.74 13.18 -13.37
CA VAL A 179 7.34 14.57 -13.63
C VAL A 179 8.10 15.55 -12.73
N ASP A 180 8.16 15.28 -11.41
CA ASP A 180 8.95 16.13 -10.49
C ASP A 180 10.45 16.08 -10.77
N ALA A 181 10.98 14.96 -11.22
CA ALA A 181 12.38 14.85 -11.63
C ALA A 181 12.68 15.68 -12.88
N VAL A 182 11.80 15.66 -13.89
CA VAL A 182 11.90 16.53 -15.08
C VAL A 182 11.87 18.00 -14.66
N ARG A 183 10.91 18.40 -13.83
CA ARG A 183 10.79 19.76 -13.32
C ARG A 183 12.09 20.22 -12.62
N ARG A 184 12.63 19.40 -11.71
CA ARG A 184 13.88 19.72 -11.01
C ARG A 184 15.06 19.82 -11.95
N ALA A 185 15.15 18.96 -12.95
CA ALA A 185 16.21 18.99 -13.95
C ALA A 185 16.09 20.23 -14.83
N GLU A 186 14.89 20.59 -15.27
CA GLU A 186 14.63 21.79 -16.07
C GLU A 186 14.89 23.07 -15.26
N MET A 187 14.57 23.10 -13.97
CA MET A 187 14.97 24.21 -13.07
C MET A 187 16.49 24.32 -12.89
N ARG A 188 17.24 23.21 -12.95
CA ARG A 188 18.69 23.22 -12.76
C ARG A 188 19.44 23.56 -14.05
N PHE A 189 19.02 23.01 -15.17
CA PHE A 189 19.76 23.02 -16.44
C PHE A 189 19.02 23.74 -17.57
N GLY A 190 17.77 24.14 -17.38
CA GLY A 190 16.96 24.84 -18.38
C GLY A 190 17.37 26.31 -18.56
N GLN A 191 16.77 26.95 -19.57
CA GLN A 191 16.93 28.38 -19.82
C GLN A 191 16.35 29.22 -18.67
N ARG A 192 16.75 30.47 -18.57
CA ARG A 192 16.38 31.37 -17.48
C ARG A 192 14.86 31.50 -17.34
N GLU A 193 14.16 31.66 -18.46
CA GLU A 193 12.70 31.81 -18.55
C GLU A 193 11.98 30.56 -17.98
N ALA A 194 12.45 29.36 -18.35
CA ALA A 194 11.90 28.10 -17.84
C ALA A 194 12.12 27.95 -16.31
N ARG A 195 13.31 28.34 -15.83
CA ARG A 195 13.61 28.32 -14.40
C ARG A 195 12.70 29.24 -13.60
N GLU A 196 12.50 30.47 -14.06
CA GLU A 196 11.61 31.41 -13.40
C GLU A 196 10.13 30.93 -13.42
N ALA A 197 9.66 30.42 -14.56
CA ALA A 197 8.32 29.87 -14.69
C ALA A 197 8.04 28.68 -13.75
N LEU A 198 9.05 27.87 -13.43
CA LEU A 198 8.92 26.66 -12.62
C LEU A 198 9.13 26.89 -11.11
N LYS A 199 9.53 28.09 -10.66
CA LYS A 199 9.67 28.40 -9.25
C LYS A 199 8.35 28.18 -8.50
N GLU A 200 8.40 27.47 -7.38
CA GLU A 200 7.24 27.21 -6.50
C GLU A 200 6.04 26.53 -7.20
N THR A 201 6.27 25.76 -8.26
CA THR A 201 5.20 25.12 -9.05
C THR A 201 5.08 23.62 -8.81
N ARG A 202 5.85 23.03 -7.89
CA ARG A 202 5.88 21.58 -7.66
C ARG A 202 4.47 20.97 -7.60
N TRP A 203 3.61 21.54 -6.76
CA TRP A 203 2.27 21.00 -6.52
C TRP A 203 1.28 21.25 -7.65
N ILE A 204 1.59 22.14 -8.58
CA ILE A 204 0.82 22.33 -9.80
C ILE A 204 0.95 21.09 -10.70
N TRP A 205 2.17 20.58 -10.85
CA TRP A 205 2.48 19.46 -11.74
C TRP A 205 2.21 18.07 -11.14
N LEU A 206 1.99 18.00 -9.82
CA LEU A 206 1.72 16.72 -9.13
C LEU A 206 0.24 16.49 -8.79
N LYS A 207 -0.60 17.49 -9.01
CA LYS A 207 -2.06 17.41 -8.83
C LYS A 207 -2.76 17.31 -10.18
N ASN A 208 -3.99 16.83 -10.18
CA ASN A 208 -4.89 17.02 -11.31
C ASN A 208 -5.43 18.44 -11.30
N GLN A 209 -5.87 18.94 -12.46
CA GLN A 209 -6.27 20.36 -12.59
C GLN A 209 -7.44 20.73 -11.68
N GLU A 210 -8.39 19.82 -11.50
CA GLU A 210 -9.54 19.97 -10.61
C GLU A 210 -9.14 20.13 -9.13
N ASN A 211 -8.00 19.60 -8.74
CA ASN A 211 -7.49 19.64 -7.36
C ASN A 211 -6.53 20.82 -7.08
N LEU A 212 -6.36 21.73 -8.04
CA LEU A 212 -5.56 22.93 -7.85
C LEU A 212 -6.32 23.94 -6.99
N THR A 213 -5.60 24.56 -6.04
CA THR A 213 -6.11 25.74 -5.34
C THR A 213 -6.23 26.92 -6.31
N GLU A 214 -7.04 27.93 -6.00
CA GLU A 214 -7.22 29.12 -6.84
C GLU A 214 -5.88 29.79 -7.18
N LYS A 215 -5.01 29.96 -6.19
CA LYS A 215 -3.64 30.49 -6.38
C LYS A 215 -2.81 29.63 -7.34
N GLN A 216 -2.91 28.29 -7.24
CA GLN A 216 -2.21 27.39 -8.13
C GLN A 216 -2.77 27.43 -9.55
N ARG A 217 -4.09 27.53 -9.71
CA ARG A 217 -4.78 27.64 -11.00
C ARG A 217 -4.39 28.93 -11.74
N THR A 218 -4.42 30.06 -11.05
CA THR A 218 -3.98 31.36 -11.61
C THR A 218 -2.52 31.32 -12.04
N LYS A 219 -1.64 30.70 -11.24
CA LYS A 219 -0.23 30.55 -11.60
C LYS A 219 -0.05 29.62 -12.80
N TYR A 220 -0.78 28.50 -12.86
CA TYR A 220 -0.76 27.55 -13.97
C TYR A 220 -1.15 28.20 -15.31
N GLN A 221 -2.20 29.04 -15.32
CA GLN A 221 -2.68 29.76 -16.51
C GLN A 221 -1.65 30.76 -17.07
N LYS A 222 -0.81 31.33 -16.21
CA LYS A 222 0.23 32.30 -16.61
C LYS A 222 1.51 31.63 -17.14
N ILE A 223 1.65 30.31 -16.99
CA ILE A 223 2.84 29.58 -17.45
C ILE A 223 2.69 29.26 -18.94
N ASP A 224 3.64 29.69 -19.75
CA ASP A 224 3.76 29.19 -21.14
C ASP A 224 4.18 27.74 -21.13
N GLN A 225 3.20 26.85 -21.39
CA GLN A 225 3.38 25.41 -21.31
C GLN A 225 4.04 24.82 -22.56
N GLN A 226 4.01 25.53 -23.70
CA GLN A 226 4.45 24.97 -24.97
C GLN A 226 5.95 24.69 -25.00
N ASN A 227 6.73 25.51 -24.30
CA ASN A 227 8.18 25.44 -24.27
C ASN A 227 8.77 24.66 -23.07
N LEU A 228 7.92 24.17 -22.15
CA LEU A 228 8.38 23.45 -20.95
C LEU A 228 8.35 21.94 -21.12
N LEU A 229 9.48 21.27 -20.82
CA LEU A 229 9.54 19.82 -20.75
C LEU A 229 8.71 19.26 -19.57
N THR A 230 8.64 20.01 -18.48
CA THR A 230 7.77 19.71 -17.33
C THR A 230 6.30 19.64 -17.75
N ALA A 231 5.83 20.58 -18.57
CA ALA A 231 4.46 20.56 -19.08
C ALA A 231 4.21 19.34 -19.96
N LYS A 232 5.16 18.98 -20.83
CA LYS A 232 5.08 17.74 -21.64
C LYS A 232 5.02 16.49 -20.77
N ALA A 233 5.85 16.40 -19.74
CA ALA A 233 5.83 15.28 -18.80
C ALA A 233 4.49 15.21 -18.03
N TYR A 234 3.94 16.36 -17.65
CA TYR A 234 2.63 16.46 -17.01
C TYR A 234 1.50 15.96 -17.93
N GLN A 235 1.47 16.38 -19.19
CA GLN A 235 0.50 15.88 -20.18
C GLN A 235 0.62 14.36 -20.37
N MET A 236 1.84 13.83 -20.40
CA MET A 236 2.05 12.38 -20.45
C MET A 236 1.45 11.68 -19.21
N ARG A 237 1.60 12.27 -18.02
CA ARG A 237 0.98 11.74 -16.80
C ARG A 237 -0.54 11.71 -16.89
N LEU A 238 -1.17 12.82 -17.30
CA LEU A 238 -2.63 12.90 -17.47
C LEU A 238 -3.12 11.89 -18.50
N THR A 239 -2.48 11.82 -19.67
CA THR A 239 -2.81 10.82 -20.71
C THR A 239 -2.70 9.39 -20.18
N LEU A 240 -1.72 9.09 -19.32
CA LEU A 240 -1.62 7.77 -18.73
C LEU A 240 -2.79 7.48 -17.79
N GLN A 241 -3.27 8.46 -17.03
CA GLN A 241 -4.47 8.32 -16.20
C GLN A 241 -5.71 8.05 -17.07
N ASP A 242 -5.91 8.82 -18.16
CA ASP A 242 -7.00 8.62 -19.10
C ASP A 242 -6.98 7.21 -19.73
N ILE A 243 -5.79 6.65 -19.99
CA ILE A 243 -5.66 5.28 -20.49
C ILE A 243 -6.23 4.27 -19.50
N TYR A 244 -6.02 4.46 -18.20
CA TYR A 244 -6.58 3.57 -17.17
C TYR A 244 -8.12 3.64 -17.05
N ASP A 245 -8.73 4.70 -17.56
CA ASP A 245 -10.19 4.85 -17.55
C ASP A 245 -10.87 4.23 -18.80
N ILE A 246 -10.07 3.77 -19.78
CA ILE A 246 -10.56 3.04 -20.94
C ILE A 246 -11.08 1.65 -20.48
N PRO A 247 -12.31 1.24 -20.83
CA PRO A 247 -12.85 -0.02 -20.37
C PRO A 247 -12.26 -1.25 -21.10
N TYR A 248 -11.76 -1.09 -22.32
CA TYR A 248 -11.35 -2.18 -23.19
C TYR A 248 -9.84 -2.43 -23.13
N ARG A 249 -9.44 -3.63 -22.64
CA ARG A 249 -8.05 -4.07 -22.50
C ARG A 249 -7.20 -3.90 -23.78
N ASN A 250 -7.73 -4.30 -24.92
CA ASN A 250 -6.99 -4.22 -26.19
C ASN A 250 -6.76 -2.78 -26.64
N VAL A 251 -7.71 -1.88 -26.37
CA VAL A 251 -7.57 -0.44 -26.64
C VAL A 251 -6.54 0.16 -25.69
N ALA A 252 -6.64 -0.14 -24.39
CA ALA A 252 -5.68 0.30 -23.37
C ALA A 252 -4.25 -0.17 -23.72
N LYS A 253 -4.06 -1.43 -24.12
CA LYS A 253 -2.77 -1.97 -24.59
C LYS A 253 -2.17 -1.12 -25.73
N ARG A 254 -2.95 -0.86 -26.78
CA ARG A 254 -2.49 -0.03 -27.90
C ARG A 254 -2.12 1.38 -27.47
N LYS A 255 -2.92 1.99 -26.60
CA LYS A 255 -2.68 3.34 -26.06
C LYS A 255 -1.46 3.38 -25.15
N LEU A 256 -1.23 2.38 -24.28
CA LEU A 256 -0.03 2.27 -23.44
C LEU A 256 1.24 2.17 -24.30
N LEU A 257 1.24 1.33 -25.33
CA LEU A 257 2.38 1.21 -26.24
C LEU A 257 2.61 2.51 -27.05
N ALA A 258 1.53 3.19 -27.46
CA ALA A 258 1.63 4.49 -28.12
C ALA A 258 2.20 5.56 -27.16
N TRP A 259 1.79 5.54 -25.90
CA TRP A 259 2.32 6.39 -24.84
C TRP A 259 3.83 6.16 -24.63
N CYS A 260 4.27 4.92 -24.54
CA CYS A 260 5.70 4.58 -24.44
C CYS A 260 6.50 5.12 -25.64
N ARG A 261 5.98 4.95 -26.87
CA ARG A 261 6.61 5.52 -28.07
C ARG A 261 6.66 7.05 -28.03
N TRP A 262 5.62 7.72 -27.54
CA TRP A 262 5.60 9.17 -27.38
C TRP A 262 6.68 9.64 -26.41
N VAL A 263 6.79 9.02 -25.23
CA VAL A 263 7.85 9.32 -24.23
C VAL A 263 9.25 9.15 -24.86
N LYS A 264 9.49 8.04 -25.55
CA LYS A 264 10.78 7.77 -26.20
C LYS A 264 11.12 8.79 -27.29
N ARG A 265 10.13 9.23 -28.07
CA ARG A 265 10.30 10.25 -29.11
C ARG A 265 10.70 11.61 -28.50
N VAL A 266 10.03 12.02 -27.44
CA VAL A 266 10.35 13.28 -26.74
C VAL A 266 11.73 13.19 -26.10
N ALA A 267 12.06 12.07 -25.46
CA ALA A 267 13.37 11.85 -24.86
C ALA A 267 14.52 11.88 -25.88
N LYS A 268 14.29 11.39 -27.12
CA LYS A 268 15.27 11.45 -28.22
C LYS A 268 15.50 12.86 -28.74
N LYS A 269 14.44 13.69 -28.76
CA LYS A 269 14.48 15.07 -29.29
C LYS A 269 15.15 16.05 -28.31
N HIS A 270 14.96 15.84 -27.03
CA HIS A 270 15.47 16.72 -25.97
C HIS A 270 16.55 15.99 -25.19
N VAL A 271 17.70 16.66 -24.95
CA VAL A 271 18.88 16.09 -24.28
C VAL A 271 18.50 15.12 -23.19
N SER A 272 18.95 13.87 -23.32
CA SER A 272 18.51 12.71 -22.54
C SER A 272 18.50 12.86 -21.01
N LEU A 273 19.36 13.72 -20.45
CA LEU A 273 19.51 13.98 -19.03
C LEU A 273 18.21 14.55 -18.38
N LEU A 274 17.49 15.43 -19.05
CA LEU A 274 16.29 16.07 -18.49
C LEU A 274 15.09 15.09 -18.44
N PHE A 275 15.04 14.12 -19.36
CA PHE A 275 13.88 13.24 -19.52
C PHE A 275 14.14 11.78 -19.13
N THR A 276 15.29 11.48 -18.51
CA THR A 276 15.74 10.13 -18.15
C THR A 276 14.71 9.37 -17.32
N ARG A 277 14.11 10.02 -16.32
CA ARG A 277 13.13 9.38 -15.43
C ARG A 277 11.84 9.00 -16.17
N MET A 278 11.35 9.84 -17.07
CA MET A 278 10.21 9.50 -17.92
C MET A 278 10.52 8.32 -18.85
N LEU A 279 11.72 8.28 -19.42
CA LEU A 279 12.16 7.16 -20.24
C LEU A 279 12.24 5.85 -19.43
N GLN A 280 12.70 5.91 -18.19
CA GLN A 280 12.68 4.76 -17.26
C GLN A 280 11.24 4.27 -17.00
N CYS A 281 10.27 5.18 -16.81
CA CYS A 281 8.86 4.81 -16.66
C CYS A 281 8.31 4.11 -17.92
N ALA A 282 8.64 4.60 -19.12
CA ALA A 282 8.22 3.94 -20.36
C ALA A 282 8.79 2.52 -20.49
N ARG A 283 10.07 2.33 -20.16
CA ARG A 283 10.71 1.01 -20.15
C ARG A 283 10.09 0.09 -19.10
N MET A 284 9.81 0.60 -17.91
CA MET A 284 9.13 -0.13 -16.85
C MET A 284 7.74 -0.62 -17.30
N ILE A 285 6.93 0.25 -17.90
CA ILE A 285 5.61 -0.12 -18.43
C ILE A 285 5.73 -1.20 -19.50
N GLU A 286 6.70 -1.11 -20.40
CA GLU A 286 6.91 -2.13 -21.43
C GLU A 286 7.36 -3.47 -20.84
N SER A 287 8.28 -3.47 -19.88
CA SER A 287 8.78 -4.70 -19.25
C SER A 287 7.74 -5.40 -18.36
N HIS A 288 6.79 -4.65 -17.84
CA HIS A 288 5.72 -5.17 -16.95
C HIS A 288 4.33 -5.12 -17.59
N LEU A 289 4.28 -5.05 -18.93
CA LEU A 289 3.03 -4.81 -19.67
C LEU A 289 1.94 -5.85 -19.38
N SER A 290 2.28 -7.13 -19.26
CA SER A 290 1.30 -8.19 -18.94
C SER A 290 0.61 -7.95 -17.60
N GLY A 291 1.37 -7.75 -16.53
CA GLY A 291 0.81 -7.52 -15.19
C GLY A 291 0.09 -6.17 -15.05
N ILE A 292 0.49 -5.15 -15.84
CA ILE A 292 -0.25 -3.89 -15.91
C ILE A 292 -1.59 -4.10 -16.62
N LEU A 293 -1.64 -4.90 -17.68
CA LEU A 293 -2.85 -5.20 -18.43
C LEU A 293 -3.82 -6.13 -17.69
N ALA A 294 -3.37 -6.92 -16.74
CA ALA A 294 -4.20 -7.72 -15.87
C ALA A 294 -5.20 -6.87 -15.04
N HIS A 295 -4.89 -5.58 -14.83
CA HIS A 295 -5.84 -4.62 -14.23
C HIS A 295 -7.17 -4.54 -14.99
N TRP A 296 -7.19 -4.71 -16.32
CA TRP A 296 -8.40 -4.62 -17.13
C TRP A 296 -9.22 -5.92 -17.17
N GLU A 297 -8.67 -7.04 -16.76
CA GLU A 297 -9.38 -8.31 -16.67
C GLU A 297 -10.34 -8.35 -15.47
N ARG A 298 -10.16 -7.42 -14.52
CA ARG A 298 -11.00 -7.29 -13.31
C ARG A 298 -12.13 -6.26 -13.44
N LYS A 299 -12.15 -5.46 -14.48
CA LYS A 299 -13.19 -4.45 -14.70
C LYS A 299 -14.47 -5.01 -15.36
N THR A 300 -14.45 -6.29 -15.69
CA THR A 300 -15.61 -7.04 -16.16
C THR A 300 -16.16 -7.91 -15.04
#